data_22bc37cad0781594ccce1ab0fde19f20
#
_entry.id   22bc37cad0781594ccce1ab0fde19f20
#
_cell.length_a   1.000
_cell.length_b   1.000
_cell.length_c   1.000
_cell.angle_alpha   90.00
_cell.angle_beta   90.00
_cell.angle_gamma   90.00
#
_symmetry.space_group_name_H-M   'P 1'
#
loop_
_entity.id
_entity.type
_entity.pdbx_description
1 polymer ?
#
loop_
_entity_poly.entity_id
_entity_poly.type
_entity_poly.pdbx_seq_one_letter_code
_entity_poly.pdbx_strand_id
1 'polypeptide(L)'
;MEISEIELHQTFVQYGATAKEWLRKCALLLPEIHRRRIWEKKGFGSIYEYAGKLAGMSKSAVEEALWVAGRVEDKPELLRVIEKKGVGAVRPVASIATIETAEFWAEKASLMSIHTLQTYVHEAKREGLKDLPDVRQIQSETIDITMQLPRGMGERLMKIKGGREWGEVMNELLSLQEREREQNMPEEKITDSRYIPVEIEKFVIKRSGGVCEFGACRRRYDILHHIQRFALEHVHDPARIVALCTAHERIVHLGLVEDETILPRQWKIVSKADSNDPRYRVDVLVQQYRKMAR
;
A
#
# COMPACT_ATOMS: atom_id res chain seq x y z
N MET A 1 24.09 -17.85 36.79
CA MET A 1 23.91 -16.43 36.40
C MET A 1 22.60 -16.37 35.62
N GLU A 2 21.56 -15.75 36.15
CA GLU A 2 20.32 -15.49 35.41
C GLU A 2 20.59 -14.39 34.39
N ILE A 3 20.35 -14.66 33.13
CA ILE A 3 20.43 -13.69 32.05
C ILE A 3 19.31 -12.70 32.26
N SER A 4 19.58 -11.39 32.21
CA SER A 4 18.55 -10.36 32.36
C SER A 4 17.56 -10.41 31.18
N GLU A 5 16.30 -9.99 31.39
CA GLU A 5 15.28 -9.95 30.33
C GLU A 5 15.73 -9.10 29.14
N ILE A 6 16.47 -8.03 29.37
CA ILE A 6 17.03 -7.14 28.35
C ILE A 6 18.06 -7.89 27.49
N GLU A 7 19.00 -8.61 28.14
CA GLU A 7 20.02 -9.39 27.43
C GLU A 7 19.40 -10.55 26.65
N LEU A 8 18.40 -11.22 27.23
CA LEU A 8 17.67 -12.28 26.54
C LEU A 8 16.96 -11.76 25.29
N HIS A 9 16.29 -10.62 25.40
CA HIS A 9 15.62 -9.95 24.26
C HIS A 9 16.65 -9.55 23.19
N GLN A 10 17.73 -8.89 23.56
CA GLN A 10 18.78 -8.45 22.62
C GLN A 10 19.42 -9.66 21.90
N THR A 11 19.71 -10.73 22.63
CA THR A 11 20.28 -11.96 22.06
C THR A 11 19.32 -12.62 21.07
N PHE A 12 18.02 -12.67 21.40
CA PHE A 12 16.99 -13.22 20.50
C PHE A 12 16.88 -12.37 19.22
N VAL A 13 16.86 -11.06 19.32
CA VAL A 13 16.83 -10.13 18.17
C VAL A 13 18.06 -10.31 17.27
N GLN A 14 19.25 -10.43 17.88
CA GLN A 14 20.50 -10.63 17.15
C GLN A 14 20.51 -11.98 16.39
N TYR A 15 20.13 -13.07 17.04
CA TYR A 15 20.08 -14.38 16.39
C TYR A 15 19.01 -14.41 15.29
N GLY A 16 17.85 -13.78 15.52
CA GLY A 16 16.81 -13.66 14.52
C GLY A 16 17.24 -12.87 13.28
N ALA A 17 17.99 -11.79 13.48
CA ALA A 17 18.57 -11.00 12.39
C ALA A 17 19.58 -11.80 11.58
N THR A 18 20.50 -12.49 12.25
CA THR A 18 21.51 -13.36 11.64
C THR A 18 20.86 -14.51 10.84
N ALA A 19 19.87 -15.19 11.41
CA ALA A 19 19.17 -16.27 10.73
C ALA A 19 18.46 -15.79 9.45
N LYS A 20 17.79 -14.61 9.50
CA LYS A 20 17.17 -14.00 8.34
C LYS A 20 18.19 -13.64 7.26
N GLU A 21 19.36 -13.15 7.63
CA GLU A 21 20.44 -12.82 6.69
C GLU A 21 20.92 -14.08 5.95
N TRP A 22 21.20 -15.16 6.70
CA TRP A 22 21.63 -16.41 6.10
C TRP A 22 20.58 -17.05 5.20
N LEU A 23 19.30 -17.01 5.58
CA LEU A 23 18.23 -17.50 4.72
C LEU A 23 18.12 -16.71 3.41
N ARG A 24 18.35 -15.38 3.44
CA ARG A 24 18.41 -14.58 2.21
C ARG A 24 19.57 -15.01 1.31
N LYS A 25 20.75 -15.25 1.88
CA LYS A 25 21.91 -15.75 1.12
C LYS A 25 21.63 -17.12 0.51
N CYS A 26 21.01 -18.02 1.26
CA CYS A 26 20.59 -19.33 0.75
C CYS A 26 19.59 -19.19 -0.41
N ALA A 27 18.60 -18.31 -0.30
CA ALA A 27 17.61 -18.06 -1.35
C ALA A 27 18.24 -17.58 -2.67
N LEU A 28 19.27 -16.74 -2.59
CA LEU A 28 20.01 -16.26 -3.77
C LEU A 28 20.84 -17.34 -4.47
N LEU A 29 21.21 -18.41 -3.75
CA LEU A 29 21.94 -19.54 -4.34
C LEU A 29 21.01 -20.56 -5.02
N LEU A 30 19.72 -20.58 -4.68
CA LEU A 30 18.77 -21.58 -5.18
C LEU A 30 18.66 -21.64 -6.72
N PRO A 31 18.63 -20.52 -7.45
CA PRO A 31 18.56 -20.56 -8.91
C PRO A 31 19.72 -21.30 -9.54
N GLU A 32 20.94 -21.07 -9.06
CA GLU A 32 22.13 -21.74 -9.54
C GLU A 32 22.19 -23.23 -9.12
N ILE A 33 21.80 -23.51 -7.89
CA ILE A 33 21.66 -24.89 -7.39
C ILE A 33 20.65 -25.66 -8.24
N HIS A 34 19.53 -25.03 -8.59
CA HIS A 34 18.50 -25.61 -9.45
C HIS A 34 19.01 -25.84 -10.87
N ARG A 35 19.61 -24.84 -11.49
CA ARG A 35 20.14 -24.92 -12.86
C ARG A 35 21.19 -26.01 -13.01
N ARG A 36 22.12 -26.16 -12.05
CA ARG A 36 23.19 -27.20 -12.05
C ARG A 36 22.72 -28.55 -11.51
N ARG A 37 21.45 -28.67 -11.06
CA ARG A 37 20.91 -29.88 -10.43
C ARG A 37 21.79 -30.39 -9.28
N ILE A 38 22.32 -29.49 -8.45
CA ILE A 38 23.25 -29.86 -7.37
C ILE A 38 22.55 -30.76 -6.34
N TRP A 39 21.30 -30.50 -6.05
CA TRP A 39 20.48 -31.31 -5.15
C TRP A 39 20.43 -32.80 -5.55
N GLU A 40 20.32 -33.07 -6.86
CA GLU A 40 20.30 -34.43 -7.40
C GLU A 40 21.67 -35.11 -7.26
N LYS A 41 22.76 -34.38 -7.60
CA LYS A 41 24.14 -34.89 -7.41
C LYS A 41 24.50 -35.16 -5.97
N LYS A 42 23.76 -34.62 -5.01
CA LYS A 42 23.90 -34.82 -3.57
C LYS A 42 22.91 -35.85 -3.02
N GLY A 43 22.16 -36.54 -3.88
CA GLY A 43 21.28 -37.63 -3.51
C GLY A 43 19.92 -37.24 -2.92
N PHE A 44 19.47 -36.00 -3.14
CA PHE A 44 18.15 -35.53 -2.73
C PHE A 44 17.14 -35.77 -3.84
N GLY A 45 15.90 -36.07 -3.50
CA GLY A 45 14.82 -36.33 -4.44
C GLY A 45 14.28 -35.05 -5.10
N SER A 46 14.53 -33.87 -4.52
CA SER A 46 14.09 -32.58 -5.05
C SER A 46 14.88 -31.43 -4.45
N ILE A 47 14.84 -30.25 -5.13
CA ILE A 47 15.39 -29.00 -4.56
C ILE A 47 14.66 -28.58 -3.28
N TYR A 48 13.39 -28.90 -3.15
CA TYR A 48 12.60 -28.63 -1.95
C TYR A 48 13.10 -29.42 -0.74
N GLU A 49 13.37 -30.70 -0.95
CA GLU A 49 13.95 -31.56 0.09
C GLU A 49 15.35 -31.08 0.47
N TYR A 50 16.17 -30.75 -0.53
CA TYR A 50 17.52 -30.20 -0.35
C TYR A 50 17.50 -28.92 0.51
N ALA A 51 16.72 -27.92 0.09
CA ALA A 51 16.64 -26.66 0.80
C ALA A 51 15.97 -26.77 2.18
N GLY A 52 14.98 -27.63 2.30
CA GLY A 52 14.32 -27.90 3.58
C GLY A 52 15.25 -28.56 4.60
N LYS A 53 15.98 -29.60 4.21
CA LYS A 53 16.88 -30.33 5.12
C LYS A 53 18.16 -29.55 5.46
N LEU A 54 18.71 -28.78 4.52
CA LEU A 54 20.00 -28.11 4.73
C LEU A 54 19.86 -26.66 5.23
N ALA A 55 18.79 -25.97 4.89
CA ALA A 55 18.60 -24.55 5.23
C ALA A 55 17.28 -24.26 5.97
N GLY A 56 16.47 -25.29 6.29
CA GLY A 56 15.18 -25.08 6.95
C GLY A 56 14.16 -24.29 6.12
N MET A 57 14.33 -24.20 4.80
CA MET A 57 13.44 -23.46 3.94
C MET A 57 12.14 -24.22 3.65
N SER A 58 11.00 -23.57 3.77
CA SER A 58 9.72 -24.14 3.37
C SER A 58 9.63 -24.30 1.84
N LYS A 59 8.78 -25.22 1.37
CA LYS A 59 8.53 -25.40 -0.06
C LYS A 59 8.10 -24.08 -0.74
N SER A 60 7.19 -23.34 -0.12
CA SER A 60 6.72 -22.06 -0.64
C SER A 60 7.83 -21.00 -0.73
N ALA A 61 8.76 -20.98 0.25
CA ALA A 61 9.90 -20.07 0.20
C ALA A 61 10.86 -20.40 -0.95
N VAL A 62 11.07 -21.69 -1.23
CA VAL A 62 11.89 -22.13 -2.37
C VAL A 62 11.20 -21.80 -3.70
N GLU A 63 9.90 -22.06 -3.83
CA GLU A 63 9.11 -21.71 -5.02
C GLU A 63 9.14 -20.21 -5.28
N GLU A 64 8.94 -19.40 -4.23
CA GLU A 64 9.01 -17.94 -4.35
C GLU A 64 10.40 -17.45 -4.79
N ALA A 65 11.46 -18.00 -4.21
CA ALA A 65 12.84 -17.64 -4.56
C ALA A 65 13.14 -17.96 -6.03
N LEU A 66 12.78 -19.15 -6.51
CA LEU A 66 12.98 -19.55 -7.90
C LEU A 66 12.13 -18.73 -8.87
N TRP A 67 10.87 -18.46 -8.49
CA TRP A 67 9.94 -17.69 -9.32
C TRP A 67 10.41 -16.23 -9.49
N VAL A 68 10.86 -15.58 -8.41
CA VAL A 68 11.38 -14.21 -8.45
C VAL A 68 12.69 -14.17 -9.23
N ALA A 69 13.62 -15.08 -8.92
CA ALA A 69 14.94 -15.11 -9.56
C ALA A 69 14.84 -15.19 -11.09
N GLY A 70 13.98 -16.07 -11.63
CA GLY A 70 13.79 -16.19 -13.08
C GLY A 70 13.22 -14.94 -13.76
N ARG A 71 12.81 -13.92 -12.98
CA ARG A 71 12.26 -12.65 -13.50
C ARG A 71 13.16 -11.45 -13.27
N VAL A 72 14.15 -11.59 -12.39
CA VAL A 72 15.01 -10.47 -11.99
C VAL A 72 16.51 -10.75 -12.17
N GLU A 73 16.89 -11.90 -12.75
CA GLU A 73 18.30 -12.26 -12.94
C GLU A 73 19.08 -11.26 -13.82
N ASP A 74 18.37 -10.59 -14.73
CA ASP A 74 18.87 -9.54 -15.61
C ASP A 74 18.72 -8.11 -15.03
N LYS A 75 18.31 -7.98 -13.74
CA LYS A 75 18.00 -6.70 -13.08
C LYS A 75 18.81 -6.55 -11.78
N PRO A 76 20.08 -6.12 -11.86
CA PRO A 76 20.99 -6.06 -10.71
C PRO A 76 20.49 -5.14 -9.58
N GLU A 77 19.72 -4.12 -9.88
CA GLU A 77 19.12 -3.21 -8.90
C GLU A 77 18.15 -3.98 -7.97
N LEU A 78 17.31 -4.83 -8.55
CA LEU A 78 16.37 -5.67 -7.80
C LEU A 78 17.08 -6.78 -7.01
N LEU A 79 18.16 -7.35 -7.54
CA LEU A 79 18.99 -8.33 -6.82
C LEU A 79 19.59 -7.71 -5.55
N ARG A 80 20.08 -6.46 -5.59
CA ARG A 80 20.56 -5.74 -4.40
C ARG A 80 19.46 -5.54 -3.34
N VAL A 81 18.22 -5.35 -3.75
CA VAL A 81 17.09 -5.29 -2.81
C VAL A 81 16.82 -6.64 -2.16
N ILE A 82 16.91 -7.74 -2.94
CA ILE A 82 16.77 -9.10 -2.40
C ILE A 82 17.84 -9.38 -1.35
N GLU A 83 19.08 -9.01 -1.59
CA GLU A 83 20.18 -9.16 -0.62
C GLU A 83 19.88 -8.47 0.71
N LYS A 84 19.34 -7.25 0.65
CA LYS A 84 19.06 -6.44 1.84
C LYS A 84 17.77 -6.82 2.55
N LYS A 85 16.69 -7.02 1.80
CA LYS A 85 15.33 -7.17 2.35
C LYS A 85 14.73 -8.57 2.17
N GLY A 86 15.31 -9.40 1.31
CA GLY A 86 14.81 -10.73 0.97
C GLY A 86 13.93 -10.74 -0.27
N VAL A 87 13.66 -11.95 -0.76
CA VAL A 87 12.93 -12.22 -2.02
C VAL A 87 11.51 -11.61 -2.01
N GLY A 88 10.81 -11.74 -0.89
CA GLY A 88 9.44 -11.22 -0.74
C GLY A 88 9.30 -9.72 -0.98
N ALA A 89 10.37 -8.93 -0.72
CA ALA A 89 10.35 -7.49 -0.95
C ALA A 89 10.25 -7.11 -2.45
N VAL A 90 10.76 -7.97 -3.33
CA VAL A 90 10.79 -7.73 -4.78
C VAL A 90 9.62 -8.43 -5.49
N ARG A 91 9.00 -9.43 -4.85
CA ARG A 91 7.92 -10.20 -5.44
C ARG A 91 6.80 -9.37 -6.10
N PRO A 92 6.29 -8.27 -5.49
CA PRO A 92 5.21 -7.47 -6.09
C PRO A 92 5.56 -6.87 -7.45
N VAL A 93 6.84 -6.59 -7.69
CA VAL A 93 7.34 -5.92 -8.91
C VAL A 93 8.02 -6.86 -9.89
N ALA A 94 8.35 -8.09 -9.50
CA ALA A 94 9.11 -9.03 -10.32
C ALA A 94 8.47 -9.34 -11.69
N SER A 95 7.13 -9.25 -11.79
CA SER A 95 6.40 -9.51 -13.03
C SER A 95 6.17 -8.28 -13.91
N ILE A 96 6.48 -7.08 -13.42
CA ILE A 96 6.21 -5.82 -14.13
C ILE A 96 7.48 -5.00 -14.38
N ALA A 97 8.55 -5.26 -13.63
CA ALA A 97 9.82 -4.57 -13.83
C ALA A 97 10.48 -5.04 -15.13
N THR A 98 10.78 -4.08 -16.01
CA THR A 98 11.66 -4.26 -17.17
C THR A 98 13.09 -3.84 -16.79
N ILE A 99 14.05 -4.03 -17.69
CA ILE A 99 15.43 -3.57 -17.46
C ILE A 99 15.45 -2.05 -17.26
N GLU A 100 14.69 -1.32 -18.06
CA GLU A 100 14.62 0.15 -18.03
C GLU A 100 13.95 0.68 -16.76
N THR A 101 13.02 -0.09 -16.18
CA THR A 101 12.28 0.31 -14.97
C THR A 101 12.80 -0.33 -13.68
N ALA A 102 13.87 -1.14 -13.78
CA ALA A 102 14.40 -1.89 -12.65
C ALA A 102 14.86 -1.00 -11.49
N GLU A 103 15.56 0.10 -11.80
CA GLU A 103 16.01 1.08 -10.79
C GLU A 103 14.84 1.72 -10.05
N PHE A 104 13.82 2.18 -10.79
CA PHE A 104 12.60 2.74 -10.21
C PHE A 104 11.92 1.76 -9.26
N TRP A 105 11.70 0.50 -9.69
CA TRP A 105 11.05 -0.49 -8.85
C TRP A 105 11.90 -0.92 -7.66
N ALA A 106 13.23 -0.94 -7.80
CA ALA A 106 14.15 -1.22 -6.72
C ALA A 106 14.12 -0.10 -5.63
N GLU A 107 14.02 1.16 -6.04
CA GLU A 107 13.81 2.27 -5.11
C GLU A 107 12.51 2.09 -4.33
N LYS A 108 11.36 1.86 -5.00
CA LYS A 108 10.07 1.67 -4.33
C LYS A 108 10.07 0.46 -3.40
N ALA A 109 10.65 -0.67 -3.82
CA ALA A 109 10.80 -1.85 -2.98
C ALA A 109 11.72 -1.61 -1.76
N SER A 110 12.67 -0.70 -1.88
CA SER A 110 13.54 -0.29 -0.77
C SER A 110 12.83 0.61 0.25
N LEU A 111 11.94 1.48 -0.20
CA LEU A 111 11.24 2.45 0.65
C LEU A 111 9.98 1.90 1.31
N MET A 112 9.31 0.95 0.67
CA MET A 112 7.99 0.47 1.08
C MET A 112 8.04 -0.88 1.82
N SER A 113 7.00 -1.16 2.62
CA SER A 113 6.68 -2.52 3.06
C SER A 113 6.13 -3.33 1.87
N ILE A 114 6.18 -4.66 1.97
CA ILE A 114 5.61 -5.55 0.93
C ILE A 114 4.14 -5.20 0.63
N HIS A 115 3.35 -4.98 1.68
CA HIS A 115 1.93 -4.64 1.55
C HIS A 115 1.69 -3.28 0.89
N THR A 116 2.46 -2.26 1.27
CA THR A 116 2.39 -0.93 0.64
C THR A 116 2.79 -1.00 -0.83
N LEU A 117 3.87 -1.74 -1.14
CA LEU A 117 4.34 -1.92 -2.51
C LEU A 117 3.30 -2.67 -3.38
N GLN A 118 2.66 -3.72 -2.84
CA GLN A 118 1.57 -4.41 -3.53
C GLN A 118 0.41 -3.46 -3.87
N THR A 119 0.05 -2.59 -2.91
CA THR A 119 -1.00 -1.59 -3.12
C THR A 119 -0.58 -0.58 -4.19
N TYR A 120 0.65 -0.06 -4.11
CA TYR A 120 1.18 0.87 -5.09
C TYR A 120 1.21 0.26 -6.51
N VAL A 121 1.67 -0.98 -6.65
CA VAL A 121 1.65 -1.73 -7.93
C VAL A 121 0.22 -1.93 -8.44
N HIS A 122 -0.73 -2.21 -7.55
CA HIS A 122 -2.14 -2.35 -7.93
C HIS A 122 -2.71 -1.04 -8.49
N GLU A 123 -2.49 0.08 -7.79
CA GLU A 123 -2.93 1.39 -8.26
C GLU A 123 -2.23 1.79 -9.58
N ALA A 124 -0.92 1.54 -9.69
CA ALA A 124 -0.16 1.77 -10.92
C ALA A 124 -0.71 1.00 -12.13
N LYS A 125 -1.14 -0.24 -11.91
CA LYS A 125 -1.77 -1.05 -12.98
C LYS A 125 -3.16 -0.56 -13.35
N ARG A 126 -3.91 -0.01 -12.39
CA ARG A 126 -5.27 0.46 -12.59
C ARG A 126 -5.32 1.81 -13.32
N GLU A 127 -4.47 2.75 -12.91
CA GLU A 127 -4.53 4.14 -13.36
C GLU A 127 -3.37 4.54 -14.28
N GLY A 128 -2.34 3.69 -14.40
CA GLY A 128 -1.08 4.04 -15.02
C GLY A 128 -0.21 4.89 -14.10
N LEU A 129 1.07 5.01 -14.46
CA LEU A 129 1.98 6.00 -13.91
C LEU A 129 2.33 6.97 -15.03
N LYS A 130 2.12 8.27 -14.82
CA LYS A 130 2.23 9.32 -15.83
C LYS A 130 3.59 9.33 -16.55
N ASP A 131 4.64 8.88 -15.86
CA ASP A 131 6.03 8.92 -16.32
C ASP A 131 6.61 7.53 -16.64
N LEU A 132 5.80 6.48 -16.67
CA LEU A 132 6.20 5.11 -16.97
C LEU A 132 5.31 4.53 -18.07
N PRO A 133 5.79 4.50 -19.33
CA PRO A 133 4.96 4.23 -20.50
C PRO A 133 4.39 2.81 -20.60
N ASP A 134 4.86 1.86 -19.81
CA ASP A 134 4.53 0.43 -19.96
C ASP A 134 3.44 -0.11 -19.00
N VAL A 135 2.84 0.73 -18.16
CA VAL A 135 1.70 0.29 -17.35
C VAL A 135 0.41 0.62 -18.10
N ARG A 136 -0.16 -0.36 -18.79
CA ARG A 136 -1.38 -0.22 -19.59
C ARG A 136 -2.52 0.31 -18.75
N GLN A 137 -3.05 1.47 -19.12
CA GLN A 137 -4.31 2.01 -18.62
C GLN A 137 -5.46 1.15 -19.17
N ILE A 138 -6.21 0.54 -18.28
CA ILE A 138 -7.57 0.06 -18.59
C ILE A 138 -8.50 1.16 -18.10
N GLN A 139 -8.73 2.17 -18.92
CA GLN A 139 -9.77 3.17 -18.68
C GLN A 139 -11.08 2.63 -19.23
N SER A 140 -11.99 2.27 -18.35
CA SER A 140 -13.42 2.22 -18.68
C SER A 140 -14.06 3.47 -18.06
N GLU A 141 -14.66 4.31 -18.90
CA GLU A 141 -15.41 5.49 -18.45
C GLU A 141 -16.72 5.11 -17.73
N THR A 142 -17.11 3.86 -17.82
CA THR A 142 -18.34 3.33 -17.23
C THR A 142 -18.05 2.13 -16.33
N ILE A 143 -18.82 2.02 -15.26
CA ILE A 143 -18.81 0.88 -14.33
C ILE A 143 -20.20 0.27 -14.33
N ASP A 144 -20.30 -1.03 -14.60
CA ASP A 144 -21.54 -1.77 -14.46
C ASP A 144 -21.79 -2.08 -12.98
N ILE A 145 -22.96 -1.65 -12.46
CA ILE A 145 -23.39 -1.93 -11.09
C ILE A 145 -24.60 -2.83 -11.11
N THR A 146 -24.47 -4.05 -10.59
CA THR A 146 -25.58 -4.98 -10.38
C THR A 146 -25.84 -5.12 -8.90
N MET A 147 -27.07 -4.88 -8.47
CA MET A 147 -27.47 -5.02 -7.06
C MET A 147 -28.78 -5.80 -6.93
N GLN A 148 -28.87 -6.59 -5.85
CA GLN A 148 -30.10 -7.24 -5.44
C GLN A 148 -30.77 -6.40 -4.35
N LEU A 149 -32.00 -5.97 -4.57
CA LEU A 149 -32.73 -5.15 -3.62
C LEU A 149 -33.93 -5.92 -3.07
N PRO A 150 -34.29 -5.74 -1.79
CA PRO A 150 -35.60 -6.18 -1.28
C PRO A 150 -36.71 -5.57 -2.13
N ARG A 151 -37.80 -6.36 -2.40
CA ARG A 151 -38.88 -5.97 -3.32
C ARG A 151 -39.44 -4.57 -3.04
N GLY A 152 -39.76 -4.26 -1.76
CA GLY A 152 -40.31 -2.96 -1.38
C GLY A 152 -39.33 -1.77 -1.60
N MET A 153 -38.00 -2.02 -1.52
CA MET A 153 -36.99 -1.00 -1.83
C MET A 153 -36.90 -0.80 -3.34
N GLY A 154 -36.92 -1.88 -4.13
CA GLY A 154 -36.93 -1.82 -5.59
C GLY A 154 -38.17 -1.06 -6.12
N GLU A 155 -39.36 -1.33 -5.58
CA GLU A 155 -40.58 -0.62 -5.97
C GLU A 155 -40.53 0.88 -5.67
N ARG A 156 -39.98 1.28 -4.52
CA ARG A 156 -39.75 2.69 -4.16
C ARG A 156 -38.75 3.36 -5.11
N LEU A 157 -37.66 2.67 -5.43
CA LEU A 157 -36.66 3.17 -6.36
C LEU A 157 -37.21 3.38 -7.76
N MET A 158 -38.05 2.43 -8.25
CA MET A 158 -38.72 2.56 -9.52
C MET A 158 -39.74 3.71 -9.56
N LYS A 159 -40.44 3.99 -8.45
CA LYS A 159 -41.30 5.18 -8.34
C LYS A 159 -40.49 6.48 -8.40
N ILE A 160 -39.33 6.54 -7.72
CA ILE A 160 -38.43 7.71 -7.78
C ILE A 160 -37.91 7.89 -9.21
N LYS A 161 -37.55 6.81 -9.88
CA LYS A 161 -37.06 6.86 -11.27
C LYS A 161 -38.14 7.44 -12.22
N GLY A 162 -39.35 6.95 -12.15
CA GLY A 162 -40.40 7.33 -13.11
C GLY A 162 -39.93 7.08 -14.55
N GLY A 163 -40.06 8.10 -15.40
CA GLY A 163 -39.60 8.06 -16.80
C GLY A 163 -38.16 8.54 -17.03
N ARG A 164 -37.39 8.86 -15.97
CA ARG A 164 -36.05 9.43 -16.08
C ARG A 164 -34.98 8.36 -16.30
N GLU A 165 -33.82 8.76 -16.80
CA GLU A 165 -32.65 7.89 -16.90
C GLU A 165 -32.02 7.59 -15.51
N TRP A 166 -31.48 6.37 -15.35
CA TRP A 166 -30.87 5.96 -14.08
C TRP A 166 -29.71 6.86 -13.66
N GLY A 167 -28.93 7.35 -14.62
CA GLY A 167 -27.82 8.28 -14.34
C GLY A 167 -28.30 9.56 -13.66
N GLU A 168 -29.40 10.16 -14.14
CA GLU A 168 -29.99 11.38 -13.57
C GLU A 168 -30.49 11.14 -12.14
N VAL A 169 -31.23 10.03 -11.93
CA VAL A 169 -31.79 9.69 -10.62
C VAL A 169 -30.70 9.40 -9.60
N MET A 170 -29.67 8.66 -10.01
CA MET A 170 -28.53 8.36 -9.13
C MET A 170 -27.74 9.63 -8.79
N ASN A 171 -27.54 10.53 -9.75
CA ASN A 171 -26.86 11.80 -9.50
C ASN A 171 -27.66 12.68 -8.52
N GLU A 172 -28.98 12.74 -8.66
CA GLU A 172 -29.86 13.45 -7.70
C GLU A 172 -29.75 12.88 -6.28
N LEU A 173 -29.82 11.52 -6.15
CA LEU A 173 -29.71 10.86 -4.85
C LEU A 173 -28.34 11.08 -4.21
N LEU A 174 -27.27 11.06 -5.00
CA LEU A 174 -25.92 11.36 -4.53
C LEU A 174 -25.82 12.82 -4.07
N SER A 175 -26.36 13.76 -4.83
CA SER A 175 -26.36 15.20 -4.48
C SER A 175 -27.17 15.49 -3.20
N LEU A 176 -28.29 14.80 -2.98
CA LEU A 176 -29.05 14.90 -1.72
C LEU A 176 -28.24 14.39 -0.53
N GLN A 177 -27.53 13.28 -0.69
CA GLN A 177 -26.67 12.73 0.36
C GLN A 177 -25.49 13.64 0.65
N GLU A 178 -24.91 14.27 -0.36
CA GLU A 178 -23.81 15.22 -0.23
C GLU A 178 -24.26 16.47 0.54
N ARG A 179 -25.43 17.06 0.21
CA ARG A 179 -26.02 18.18 0.92
C ARG A 179 -26.32 17.85 2.39
N GLU A 180 -26.88 16.66 2.66
CA GLU A 180 -27.13 16.23 4.03
C GLU A 180 -25.83 16.10 4.83
N ARG A 181 -24.76 15.65 4.20
CA ARG A 181 -23.42 15.57 4.82
C ARG A 181 -22.86 16.96 5.12
N GLU A 182 -22.96 17.91 4.19
CA GLU A 182 -22.51 19.28 4.39
C GLU A 182 -23.26 19.95 5.54
N GLN A 183 -24.58 19.79 5.63
CA GLN A 183 -25.41 20.33 6.71
C GLN A 183 -25.08 19.76 8.10
N ASN A 184 -24.59 18.51 8.15
CA ASN A 184 -24.24 17.84 9.40
C ASN A 184 -22.71 17.86 9.66
N MET A 185 -21.93 18.64 8.90
CA MET A 185 -20.50 18.75 9.09
C MET A 185 -20.18 19.56 10.37
N PRO A 186 -19.38 19.01 11.29
CA PRO A 186 -18.92 19.75 12.46
C PRO A 186 -18.10 20.97 12.06
N GLU A 187 -18.04 21.98 12.91
CA GLU A 187 -17.14 23.11 12.75
C GLU A 187 -15.67 22.66 12.88
N GLU A 188 -14.81 23.34 12.14
CA GLU A 188 -13.36 23.13 12.28
C GLU A 188 -12.88 23.54 13.67
N LYS A 189 -11.80 22.92 14.16
CA LYS A 189 -11.19 23.27 15.46
C LYS A 189 -9.72 23.60 15.31
N ILE A 190 -9.36 24.79 15.75
CA ILE A 190 -7.97 25.21 15.89
C ILE A 190 -7.49 24.83 17.28
N THR A 191 -6.40 24.06 17.38
CA THR A 191 -5.87 23.53 18.64
C THR A 191 -4.43 23.07 18.50
N ASP A 192 -3.67 23.07 19.59
CA ASP A 192 -2.32 22.47 19.64
C ASP A 192 -2.36 20.94 19.87
N SER A 193 -3.52 20.41 20.22
CA SER A 193 -3.69 18.97 20.41
C SER A 193 -3.75 18.23 19.07
N ARG A 194 -2.95 17.20 18.92
CA ARG A 194 -2.95 16.32 17.73
C ARG A 194 -4.15 15.35 17.70
N TYR A 195 -4.89 15.23 18.80
CA TYR A 195 -6.04 14.33 18.89
C TYR A 195 -7.24 14.94 18.19
N ILE A 196 -7.73 14.25 17.17
CA ILE A 196 -8.91 14.64 16.41
C ILE A 196 -10.12 14.60 17.36
N PRO A 197 -10.91 15.69 17.45
CA PRO A 197 -12.13 15.73 18.26
C PRO A 197 -13.11 14.63 17.86
N VAL A 198 -13.76 14.02 18.86
CA VAL A 198 -14.63 12.84 18.68
C VAL A 198 -15.77 13.10 17.69
N GLU A 199 -16.32 14.32 17.68
CA GLU A 199 -17.37 14.71 16.72
C GLU A 199 -16.87 14.72 15.28
N ILE A 200 -15.66 15.21 15.04
CA ILE A 200 -15.00 15.22 13.72
C ILE A 200 -14.65 13.78 13.31
N GLU A 201 -14.08 13.00 14.23
CA GLU A 201 -13.80 11.58 13.99
C GLU A 201 -15.06 10.81 13.58
N LYS A 202 -16.16 10.93 14.35
CA LYS A 202 -17.44 10.27 14.03
C LYS A 202 -18.00 10.70 12.68
N PHE A 203 -17.89 11.99 12.37
CA PHE A 203 -18.34 12.52 11.08
C PHE A 203 -17.55 11.91 9.92
N VAL A 204 -16.22 11.89 9.99
CA VAL A 204 -15.36 11.34 8.94
C VAL A 204 -15.59 9.84 8.77
N ILE A 205 -15.74 9.09 9.88
CA ILE A 205 -16.05 7.65 9.83
C ILE A 205 -17.42 7.40 9.18
N LYS A 206 -18.45 8.19 9.53
CA LYS A 206 -19.79 8.10 8.92
C LYS A 206 -19.72 8.43 7.42
N ARG A 207 -19.00 9.49 7.05
CA ARG A 207 -18.82 9.91 5.67
C ARG A 207 -18.16 8.85 4.80
N SER A 208 -17.09 8.22 5.31
CA SER A 208 -16.33 7.19 4.61
C SER A 208 -17.03 5.82 4.59
N GLY A 209 -18.07 5.63 5.41
CA GLY A 209 -18.67 4.30 5.63
C GLY A 209 -17.72 3.32 6.30
N GLY A 210 -16.69 3.79 7.02
CA GLY A 210 -15.68 2.98 7.68
C GLY A 210 -14.66 2.34 6.75
N VAL A 211 -14.58 2.80 5.49
CA VAL A 211 -13.62 2.30 4.49
C VAL A 211 -12.65 3.39 4.05
N CYS A 212 -11.54 2.98 3.47
CA CYS A 212 -10.53 3.86 2.89
C CYS A 212 -11.12 4.70 1.76
N GLU A 213 -10.91 6.03 1.80
CA GLU A 213 -11.45 6.97 0.83
C GLU A 213 -10.57 7.14 -0.43
N PHE A 214 -9.39 6.50 -0.48
CA PHE A 214 -8.48 6.57 -1.63
C PHE A 214 -9.07 5.83 -2.85
N GLY A 215 -9.37 6.54 -3.92
CA GLY A 215 -9.84 5.96 -5.18
C GLY A 215 -11.01 4.98 -4.98
N ALA A 216 -10.91 3.78 -5.54
CA ALA A 216 -11.88 2.70 -5.39
C ALA A 216 -11.50 1.68 -4.30
N CYS A 217 -10.67 2.04 -3.32
CA CYS A 217 -10.26 1.16 -2.24
C CYS A 217 -11.46 0.75 -1.37
N ARG A 218 -11.61 -0.56 -1.11
CA ARG A 218 -12.69 -1.12 -0.28
C ARG A 218 -12.19 -1.68 1.05
N ARG A 219 -10.92 -1.43 1.41
CA ARG A 219 -10.38 -1.87 2.71
C ARG A 219 -10.96 -1.02 3.82
N ARG A 220 -11.07 -1.60 5.01
CA ARG A 220 -11.36 -0.80 6.21
C ARG A 220 -10.30 0.28 6.35
N TYR A 221 -10.71 1.45 6.85
CA TYR A 221 -9.75 2.46 7.26
C TYR A 221 -9.01 2.00 8.52
N ASP A 222 -7.80 2.48 8.66
CA ASP A 222 -6.97 2.26 9.85
C ASP A 222 -6.63 3.60 10.53
N ILE A 223 -6.56 4.68 9.76
CA ILE A 223 -6.01 5.97 10.19
C ILE A 223 -6.87 7.09 9.62
N LEU A 224 -7.09 8.15 10.42
CA LEU A 224 -7.60 9.42 9.96
C LEU A 224 -6.42 10.34 9.62
N HIS A 225 -6.36 10.76 8.38
CA HIS A 225 -5.25 11.51 7.82
C HIS A 225 -5.67 12.96 7.52
N HIS A 226 -4.85 13.92 7.97
CA HIS A 226 -5.02 15.33 7.61
C HIS A 226 -4.40 15.56 6.22
N ILE A 227 -5.21 15.94 5.23
CA ILE A 227 -4.75 16.30 3.89
C ILE A 227 -3.68 17.39 4.01
N GLN A 228 -4.01 18.49 4.70
CA GLN A 228 -3.01 19.45 5.14
C GLN A 228 -2.45 18.99 6.48
N ARG A 229 -1.16 18.72 6.53
CA ARG A 229 -0.51 18.15 7.72
C ARG A 229 -0.81 18.99 8.96
N PHE A 230 -1.28 18.38 10.02
CA PHE A 230 -1.60 19.07 11.27
C PHE A 230 -0.46 19.97 11.77
N ALA A 231 0.79 19.53 11.58
CA ALA A 231 1.97 20.31 11.94
C ALA A 231 2.15 21.63 11.18
N LEU A 232 1.40 21.86 10.09
CA LEU A 232 1.45 23.10 9.30
C LEU A 232 0.38 24.10 9.70
N GLU A 233 -0.81 23.63 10.08
CA GLU A 233 -1.96 24.53 10.29
C GLU A 233 -2.56 24.46 11.70
N HIS A 234 -2.30 23.41 12.47
CA HIS A 234 -2.89 23.18 13.80
C HIS A 234 -4.42 23.20 13.78
N VAL A 235 -5.03 22.70 12.71
CA VAL A 235 -6.48 22.71 12.48
C VAL A 235 -7.00 21.30 12.26
N HIS A 236 -8.13 20.98 12.88
CA HIS A 236 -8.94 19.81 12.57
C HIS A 236 -10.15 20.24 11.73
N ASP A 237 -9.97 20.32 10.42
CA ASP A 237 -11.02 20.58 9.46
C ASP A 237 -11.66 19.24 9.01
N PRO A 238 -12.96 19.01 9.33
CA PRO A 238 -13.64 17.76 8.95
C PRO A 238 -13.72 17.54 7.43
N ALA A 239 -13.66 18.60 6.62
CA ALA A 239 -13.60 18.47 5.16
C ALA A 239 -12.24 17.98 4.67
N ARG A 240 -11.17 18.24 5.44
CA ARG A 240 -9.76 17.98 5.07
C ARG A 240 -9.13 16.86 5.88
N ILE A 241 -9.94 16.11 6.63
CA ILE A 241 -9.53 14.86 7.27
C ILE A 241 -10.17 13.70 6.53
N VAL A 242 -9.38 12.70 6.16
CA VAL A 242 -9.81 11.56 5.35
C VAL A 242 -9.46 10.23 6.02
N ALA A 243 -10.31 9.24 5.80
CA ALA A 243 -10.12 7.88 6.32
C ALA A 243 -9.26 7.07 5.35
N LEU A 244 -8.10 6.58 5.78
CA LEU A 244 -7.18 5.82 4.94
C LEU A 244 -6.82 4.46 5.56
N CYS A 245 -6.58 3.45 4.73
CA CYS A 245 -5.90 2.25 5.17
C CYS A 245 -4.40 2.52 5.28
N THR A 246 -3.69 1.74 6.11
CA THR A 246 -2.26 1.90 6.37
C THR A 246 -1.40 1.99 5.09
N ALA A 247 -1.75 1.23 4.05
CA ALA A 247 -0.99 1.25 2.80
C ALA A 247 -1.14 2.57 2.05
N HIS A 248 -2.37 3.10 1.93
CA HIS A 248 -2.62 4.38 1.26
C HIS A 248 -2.11 5.56 2.08
N GLU A 249 -2.25 5.53 3.40
CA GLU A 249 -1.63 6.53 4.28
C GLU A 249 -0.11 6.59 4.06
N ARG A 250 0.54 5.42 3.95
CA ARG A 250 1.98 5.37 3.68
C ARG A 250 2.35 5.91 2.30
N ILE A 251 1.55 5.64 1.25
CA ILE A 251 1.74 6.20 -0.10
C ILE A 251 1.65 7.72 -0.07
N VAL A 252 0.64 8.27 0.62
CA VAL A 252 0.44 9.71 0.80
C VAL A 252 1.64 10.34 1.51
N HIS A 253 2.08 9.78 2.64
CA HIS A 253 3.26 10.29 3.37
C HIS A 253 4.61 10.09 2.67
N LEU A 254 4.65 9.31 1.59
CA LEU A 254 5.79 9.25 0.69
C LEU A 254 5.72 10.32 -0.42
N GLY A 255 4.69 11.17 -0.42
CA GLY A 255 4.47 12.20 -1.43
C GLY A 255 4.12 11.62 -2.81
N LEU A 256 3.57 10.40 -2.85
CA LEU A 256 3.30 9.69 -4.10
C LEU A 256 1.84 9.83 -4.56
N VAL A 257 1.24 10.98 -4.28
CA VAL A 257 -0.08 11.40 -4.77
C VAL A 257 0.07 12.70 -5.56
N GLU A 258 -0.56 12.80 -6.73
CA GLU A 258 -0.40 13.93 -7.65
C GLU A 258 -0.90 15.25 -7.03
N ASP A 259 -2.08 15.21 -6.46
CA ASP A 259 -2.70 16.37 -5.78
C ASP A 259 -3.58 15.89 -4.63
N GLU A 260 -3.13 16.13 -3.42
CA GLU A 260 -3.88 15.79 -2.21
C GLU A 260 -5.00 16.80 -1.90
N THR A 261 -5.08 17.95 -2.59
CA THR A 261 -6.09 19.00 -2.32
C THR A 261 -7.46 18.68 -2.89
N ILE A 262 -7.52 17.79 -3.88
CA ILE A 262 -8.76 17.33 -4.49
C ILE A 262 -9.40 16.19 -3.67
N LEU A 263 -10.61 15.80 -4.05
CA LEU A 263 -11.31 14.69 -3.37
C LEU A 263 -10.49 13.38 -3.42
N PRO A 264 -10.36 12.63 -2.31
CA PRO A 264 -9.54 11.41 -2.24
C PRO A 264 -9.90 10.33 -3.27
N ARG A 265 -11.14 10.32 -3.73
CA ARG A 265 -11.60 9.42 -4.80
C ARG A 265 -10.95 9.70 -6.15
N GLN A 266 -10.44 10.92 -6.34
CA GLN A 266 -9.78 11.38 -7.56
C GLN A 266 -8.26 11.35 -7.45
N TRP A 267 -7.71 10.97 -6.29
CA TRP A 267 -6.27 10.88 -6.09
C TRP A 267 -5.64 9.85 -7.02
N LYS A 268 -4.61 10.29 -7.71
CA LYS A 268 -3.78 9.47 -8.59
C LYS A 268 -2.39 9.33 -8.00
N ILE A 269 -1.80 8.17 -8.19
CA ILE A 269 -0.42 7.96 -7.77
C ILE A 269 0.56 8.51 -8.80
N VAL A 270 1.71 8.97 -8.29
CA VAL A 270 2.83 9.46 -9.11
C VAL A 270 4.08 8.63 -8.86
N SER A 271 4.99 8.64 -9.82
CA SER A 271 6.26 7.92 -9.73
C SER A 271 7.24 8.55 -8.76
N LYS A 272 7.19 9.88 -8.58
CA LYS A 272 8.13 10.65 -7.76
C LYS A 272 7.41 11.71 -6.95
N ALA A 273 7.86 11.91 -5.71
CA ALA A 273 7.37 12.97 -4.84
C ALA A 273 7.86 14.35 -5.32
N ASP A 274 7.00 15.37 -5.16
CA ASP A 274 7.40 16.76 -5.31
C ASP A 274 8.15 17.23 -4.05
N SER A 275 9.46 17.46 -4.18
CA SER A 275 10.31 17.94 -3.09
C SER A 275 9.98 19.38 -2.65
N ASN A 276 9.19 20.14 -3.42
CA ASN A 276 8.75 21.48 -3.08
C ASN A 276 7.45 21.50 -2.28
N ASP A 277 6.69 20.40 -2.27
CA ASP A 277 5.46 20.30 -1.48
C ASP A 277 5.76 20.43 0.03
N PRO A 278 5.20 21.43 0.74
CA PRO A 278 5.41 21.61 2.17
C PRO A 278 4.97 20.39 2.99
N ARG A 279 3.93 19.68 2.57
CA ARG A 279 3.39 18.47 3.22
C ARG A 279 4.43 17.36 3.18
N TYR A 280 5.03 17.12 2.01
CA TYR A 280 6.08 16.12 1.85
C TYR A 280 7.34 16.47 2.66
N ARG A 281 7.73 17.74 2.72
CA ARG A 281 8.87 18.19 3.54
C ARG A 281 8.66 17.88 5.02
N VAL A 282 7.46 18.14 5.55
CA VAL A 282 7.11 17.79 6.93
C VAL A 282 7.19 16.28 7.14
N ASP A 283 6.65 15.49 6.21
CA ASP A 283 6.68 14.03 6.31
C ASP A 283 8.10 13.47 6.32
N VAL A 284 8.99 14.02 5.49
CA VAL A 284 10.42 13.65 5.48
C VAL A 284 11.09 13.95 6.82
N LEU A 285 10.86 15.14 7.38
CA LEU A 285 11.40 15.52 8.70
C LEU A 285 10.91 14.56 9.80
N VAL A 286 9.61 14.28 9.85
CA VAL A 286 9.03 13.34 10.83
C VAL A 286 9.65 11.95 10.70
N GLN A 287 9.90 11.48 9.48
CA GLN A 287 10.55 10.19 9.25
C GLN A 287 12.01 10.18 9.71
N GLN A 288 12.74 11.26 9.50
CA GLN A 288 14.12 11.41 9.98
C GLN A 288 14.18 11.38 11.52
N TYR A 289 13.32 12.16 12.21
CA TYR A 289 13.23 12.14 13.66
C TYR A 289 12.92 10.75 14.21
N ARG A 290 11.99 10.01 13.61
CA ARG A 290 11.66 8.63 14.02
C ARG A 290 12.81 7.65 13.84
N LYS A 291 13.72 7.89 12.89
CA LYS A 291 14.92 7.05 12.70
C LYS A 291 16.01 7.35 13.73
N MET A 292 16.12 8.61 14.17
CA MET A 292 17.12 9.04 15.16
C MET A 292 16.73 8.65 16.60
N ALA A 293 15.43 8.47 16.86
CA ALA A 293 14.88 8.11 18.16
C ALA A 293 14.80 6.58 18.42
N ARG A 294 15.28 5.75 17.49
CA ARG A 294 15.40 4.29 17.60
C ARG A 294 16.84 3.87 17.73
#